data_dc31ef84dedf0a5e5d168912b725a92f
#
_entry.id   dc31ef84dedf0a5e5d168912b725a92f
#
_cell.length_a   1.000
_cell.length_b   1.000
_cell.length_c   1.000
_cell.angle_alpha   90.00
_cell.angle_beta   90.00
_cell.angle_gamma   90.00
#
_symmetry.space_group_name_H-M   'P 1'
#
loop_
_entity.id
_entity.type
_entity.pdbx_description
1 polymer ?
#
loop_
_entity_poly.entity_id
_entity_poly.type
_entity_poly.pdbx_seq_one_letter_code
_entity_poly.pdbx_strand_id
1 'polypeptide(L)'
;MNKFITAVKELNLLVVEETLSREPRWLTWSEDSGKNALHFLCGIDVSNSPEKAENSLQILKLLLNHGMDINSIHNIPDRGCNFPATPLWYAYTRGRNRKIYTYLLENGANPDNCMYAIAWYDDVEAASLFKKYGAEIDNDTAGGTPFLAAFNWRRFEIAGWFLKNGANVNAADPKGNTALFYAIKKKYKIEQVKRLLQFDADFNLENNEGLSAIKLATANKQRKLLSLFTHR
;
A
#
# COMPACT_ATOMS: atom_id res chain seq x y z
N MET A 1 15.74 -25.88 10.85
CA MET A 1 15.51 -24.69 10.00
C MET A 1 16.16 -24.97 8.64
N ASN A 2 15.51 -24.64 7.53
CA ASN A 2 15.98 -24.92 6.18
C ASN A 2 17.27 -24.12 5.88
N LYS A 3 18.37 -24.82 5.56
CA LYS A 3 19.71 -24.22 5.33
C LYS A 3 19.68 -23.13 4.23
N PHE A 4 18.90 -23.36 3.17
CA PHE A 4 18.73 -22.39 2.08
C PHE A 4 18.08 -21.08 2.56
N ILE A 5 16.94 -21.20 3.26
CA ILE A 5 16.25 -20.01 3.80
C ILE A 5 17.07 -19.28 4.85
N THR A 6 17.89 -20.01 5.61
CA THR A 6 18.86 -19.40 6.54
C THR A 6 19.88 -18.56 5.77
N ALA A 7 20.49 -19.11 4.73
CA ALA A 7 21.45 -18.38 3.90
C ALA A 7 20.85 -17.14 3.23
N VAL A 8 19.58 -17.23 2.76
CA VAL A 8 18.83 -16.07 2.23
C VAL A 8 18.66 -15.00 3.31
N LYS A 9 18.25 -15.37 4.52
CA LYS A 9 18.06 -14.42 5.64
C LYS A 9 19.36 -13.77 6.11
N GLU A 10 20.46 -14.50 6.03
CA GLU A 10 21.80 -14.02 6.38
C GLU A 10 22.47 -13.25 5.24
N LEU A 11 21.81 -13.14 4.08
CA LEU A 11 22.30 -12.49 2.87
C LEU A 11 23.64 -13.09 2.38
N ASN A 12 23.83 -14.38 2.57
CA ASN A 12 25.02 -15.10 2.14
C ASN A 12 24.87 -15.59 0.69
N LEU A 13 25.26 -14.74 -0.27
CA LEU A 13 25.14 -15.00 -1.70
C LEU A 13 25.79 -16.32 -2.12
N LEU A 14 27.03 -16.58 -1.66
CA LEU A 14 27.78 -17.78 -2.03
C LEU A 14 27.05 -19.06 -1.63
N VAL A 15 26.53 -19.11 -0.40
CA VAL A 15 25.80 -20.29 0.10
C VAL A 15 24.47 -20.44 -0.62
N VAL A 16 23.79 -19.34 -0.95
CA VAL A 16 22.55 -19.38 -1.77
C VAL A 16 22.83 -19.97 -3.15
N GLU A 17 23.87 -19.49 -3.83
CA GLU A 17 24.25 -19.95 -5.18
C GLU A 17 24.68 -21.43 -5.18
N GLU A 18 25.56 -21.83 -4.26
CA GLU A 18 26.00 -23.24 -4.11
C GLU A 18 24.81 -24.16 -3.80
N THR A 19 23.88 -23.70 -2.95
CA THR A 19 22.73 -24.53 -2.58
C THR A 19 21.79 -24.71 -3.77
N LEU A 20 21.52 -23.66 -4.54
CA LEU A 20 20.67 -23.74 -5.74
C LEU A 20 21.29 -24.63 -6.81
N SER A 21 22.61 -24.56 -7.00
CA SER A 21 23.31 -25.41 -7.98
C SER A 21 23.22 -26.90 -7.64
N ARG A 22 23.19 -27.25 -6.35
CA ARG A 22 23.09 -28.64 -5.88
C ARG A 22 21.65 -29.13 -5.75
N GLU A 23 20.75 -28.26 -5.32
CA GLU A 23 19.37 -28.59 -4.98
C GLU A 23 18.38 -27.54 -5.56
N PRO A 24 18.12 -27.55 -6.89
CA PRO A 24 17.21 -26.58 -7.54
C PRO A 24 15.77 -26.58 -7.01
N ARG A 25 15.37 -27.65 -6.29
CA ARG A 25 14.03 -27.74 -5.65
C ARG A 25 13.69 -26.57 -4.72
N TRP A 26 14.69 -25.84 -4.21
CA TRP A 26 14.47 -24.69 -3.34
C TRP A 26 13.82 -23.51 -4.05
N LEU A 27 13.87 -23.46 -5.39
CA LEU A 27 13.20 -22.43 -6.18
C LEU A 27 11.67 -22.55 -6.14
N THR A 28 11.16 -23.79 -5.95
CA THR A 28 9.71 -24.06 -5.86
C THR A 28 9.22 -24.24 -4.43
N TRP A 29 10.12 -24.20 -3.45
CA TRP A 29 9.75 -24.38 -2.05
C TRP A 29 9.03 -23.16 -1.48
N SER A 30 7.96 -23.43 -0.74
CA SER A 30 7.26 -22.43 0.07
C SER A 30 6.72 -23.05 1.37
N GLU A 31 6.39 -22.20 2.33
CA GLU A 31 5.53 -22.57 3.46
C GLU A 31 4.09 -22.83 2.96
N ASP A 32 3.23 -23.45 3.77
CA ASP A 32 1.82 -23.72 3.43
C ASP A 32 1.03 -22.44 3.08
N SER A 33 1.43 -21.32 3.66
CA SER A 33 0.89 -19.99 3.37
C SER A 33 1.33 -19.39 2.02
N GLY A 34 2.22 -20.08 1.28
CA GLY A 34 2.85 -19.60 0.05
C GLY A 34 4.11 -18.75 0.26
N LYS A 35 4.57 -18.56 1.50
CA LYS A 35 5.76 -17.76 1.79
C LYS A 35 7.01 -18.48 1.31
N ASN A 36 7.73 -17.89 0.36
CA ASN A 36 8.93 -18.45 -0.28
C ASN A 36 10.18 -17.59 -0.05
N ALA A 37 11.30 -17.96 -0.67
CA ALA A 37 12.58 -17.27 -0.52
C ALA A 37 12.52 -15.78 -0.87
N LEU A 38 11.74 -15.37 -1.88
CA LEU A 38 11.59 -13.95 -2.25
C LEU A 38 10.93 -13.15 -1.13
N HIS A 39 9.90 -13.69 -0.48
CA HIS A 39 9.24 -13.02 0.64
C HIS A 39 10.17 -12.85 1.85
N PHE A 40 10.98 -13.88 2.16
CA PHE A 40 11.97 -13.78 3.23
C PHE A 40 13.03 -12.74 2.92
N LEU A 41 13.59 -12.78 1.72
CA LEU A 41 14.61 -11.84 1.25
C LEU A 41 14.10 -10.39 1.28
N CYS A 42 12.96 -10.15 0.64
CA CYS A 42 12.38 -8.81 0.52
C CYS A 42 11.93 -8.23 1.87
N GLY A 43 11.66 -9.07 2.85
CA GLY A 43 11.27 -8.66 4.20
C GLY A 43 12.42 -8.33 5.15
N ILE A 44 13.68 -8.44 4.73
CA ILE A 44 14.84 -8.10 5.57
C ILE A 44 15.00 -6.58 5.61
N ASP A 45 14.89 -6.00 6.80
CA ASP A 45 15.13 -4.57 6.99
C ASP A 45 16.63 -4.26 6.79
N VAL A 46 16.90 -3.47 5.76
CA VAL A 46 18.25 -3.02 5.39
C VAL A 46 18.39 -1.50 5.43
N SER A 47 17.44 -0.80 6.02
CA SER A 47 17.38 0.66 6.06
C SER A 47 18.66 1.31 6.59
N ASN A 48 19.40 0.61 7.47
CA ASN A 48 20.62 1.09 8.11
C ASN A 48 21.91 0.47 7.55
N SER A 49 21.86 -0.29 6.44
CA SER A 49 23.04 -0.97 5.89
C SER A 49 23.03 -0.98 4.36
N PRO A 50 23.75 -0.05 3.72
CA PRO A 50 23.92 -0.03 2.26
C PRO A 50 24.50 -1.32 1.69
N GLU A 51 25.42 -1.96 2.41
CA GLU A 51 26.01 -3.25 2.02
C GLU A 51 24.95 -4.36 2.00
N LYS A 52 24.15 -4.48 3.06
CA LYS A 52 23.05 -5.46 3.11
C LYS A 52 22.02 -5.19 2.00
N ALA A 53 21.76 -3.93 1.70
CA ALA A 53 20.87 -3.56 0.60
C ALA A 53 21.41 -4.02 -0.75
N GLU A 54 22.72 -3.94 -0.97
CA GLU A 54 23.35 -4.41 -2.20
C GLU A 54 23.37 -5.95 -2.27
N ASN A 55 23.79 -6.63 -1.21
CA ASN A 55 23.82 -8.09 -1.15
C ASN A 55 22.42 -8.68 -1.36
N SER A 56 21.38 -8.07 -0.77
CA SER A 56 20.00 -8.51 -0.96
C SER A 56 19.53 -8.33 -2.41
N LEU A 57 19.97 -7.27 -3.11
CA LEU A 57 19.68 -7.08 -4.53
C LEU A 57 20.36 -8.14 -5.41
N GLN A 58 21.58 -8.52 -5.09
CA GLN A 58 22.29 -9.58 -5.84
C GLN A 58 21.59 -10.93 -5.69
N ILE A 59 21.19 -11.29 -4.46
CA ILE A 59 20.41 -12.51 -4.21
C ILE A 59 19.05 -12.46 -4.92
N LEU A 60 18.37 -11.30 -4.90
CA LEU A 60 17.10 -11.13 -5.62
C LEU A 60 17.27 -11.44 -7.11
N LYS A 61 18.29 -10.84 -7.75
CA LYS A 61 18.61 -11.06 -9.18
C LYS A 61 18.88 -12.55 -9.46
N LEU A 62 19.66 -13.20 -8.60
CA LEU A 62 19.96 -14.62 -8.71
C LEU A 62 18.65 -15.45 -8.68
N LEU A 63 17.78 -15.24 -7.70
CA LEU A 63 16.53 -15.99 -7.55
C LEU A 63 15.58 -15.78 -8.75
N LEU A 64 15.43 -14.54 -9.21
CA LEU A 64 14.59 -14.23 -10.38
C LEU A 64 15.17 -14.80 -11.68
N ASN A 65 16.48 -14.75 -11.89
CA ASN A 65 17.15 -15.35 -13.04
C ASN A 65 16.99 -16.89 -13.10
N HIS A 66 16.79 -17.53 -11.94
CA HIS A 66 16.46 -18.97 -11.86
C HIS A 66 14.95 -19.25 -11.99
N GLY A 67 14.14 -18.24 -12.35
CA GLY A 67 12.73 -18.40 -12.68
C GLY A 67 11.76 -18.36 -11.49
N MET A 68 12.16 -17.85 -10.32
CA MET A 68 11.19 -17.60 -9.26
C MET A 68 10.18 -16.53 -9.69
N ASP A 69 8.90 -16.77 -9.40
CA ASP A 69 7.83 -15.85 -9.73
C ASP A 69 7.93 -14.57 -8.89
N ILE A 70 8.17 -13.43 -9.59
CA ILE A 70 8.28 -12.09 -9.01
C ILE A 70 6.98 -11.65 -8.31
N ASN A 71 5.84 -12.21 -8.72
CA ASN A 71 4.50 -11.93 -8.20
C ASN A 71 3.96 -13.05 -7.29
N SER A 72 4.84 -13.96 -6.83
CA SER A 72 4.43 -15.02 -5.91
C SER A 72 3.66 -14.47 -4.71
N ILE A 73 2.65 -15.22 -4.22
CA ILE A 73 1.75 -14.76 -3.18
C ILE A 73 2.02 -15.50 -1.86
N HIS A 74 2.17 -14.73 -0.79
CA HIS A 74 2.09 -15.19 0.59
C HIS A 74 0.75 -14.75 1.17
N ASN A 75 -0.12 -15.70 1.49
CA ASN A 75 -1.42 -15.47 2.09
C ASN A 75 -1.28 -15.18 3.60
N ILE A 76 -1.36 -13.90 3.98
CA ILE A 76 -1.31 -13.48 5.38
C ILE A 76 -2.73 -13.47 5.94
N PRO A 77 -3.06 -14.23 7.01
CA PRO A 77 -4.37 -14.17 7.64
C PRO A 77 -4.68 -12.76 8.16
N ASP A 78 -5.82 -12.19 7.73
CA ASP A 78 -6.29 -10.88 8.17
C ASP A 78 -7.81 -10.89 8.34
N ARG A 79 -8.31 -10.74 9.56
CA ARG A 79 -9.73 -10.52 9.95
C ARG A 79 -10.77 -11.35 9.19
N GLY A 80 -10.48 -12.64 8.97
CA GLY A 80 -11.40 -13.58 8.31
C GLY A 80 -11.23 -13.70 6.79
N CYS A 81 -10.26 -12.99 6.21
CA CYS A 81 -9.78 -13.18 4.84
C CYS A 81 -8.25 -13.37 4.82
N ASN A 82 -7.68 -13.54 3.64
CA ASN A 82 -6.24 -13.57 3.47
C ASN A 82 -5.80 -12.34 2.68
N PHE A 83 -4.77 -11.65 3.19
CA PHE A 83 -4.10 -10.59 2.44
C PHE A 83 -3.01 -11.23 1.54
N PRO A 84 -3.08 -11.04 0.19
CA PRO A 84 -2.12 -11.61 -0.75
C PRO A 84 -0.85 -10.75 -0.81
N ALA A 85 0.08 -10.95 0.13
CA ALA A 85 1.33 -10.22 0.17
C ALA A 85 2.30 -10.72 -0.90
N THR A 86 2.86 -9.80 -1.69
CA THR A 86 3.86 -10.08 -2.73
C THR A 86 5.29 -9.76 -2.24
N PRO A 87 6.35 -10.22 -2.93
CA PRO A 87 7.72 -9.79 -2.65
C PRO A 87 7.87 -8.27 -2.68
N LEU A 88 7.20 -7.57 -3.61
CA LEU A 88 7.19 -6.11 -3.69
C LEU A 88 6.60 -5.47 -2.43
N TRP A 89 5.46 -5.99 -1.93
CA TRP A 89 4.86 -5.50 -0.70
C TRP A 89 5.80 -5.68 0.50
N TYR A 90 6.49 -6.82 0.58
CA TYR A 90 7.50 -7.06 1.61
C TYR A 90 8.68 -6.10 1.53
N ALA A 91 9.20 -5.87 0.32
CA ALA A 91 10.32 -4.96 0.08
C ALA A 91 10.01 -3.52 0.51
N TYR A 92 8.77 -3.06 0.28
CA TYR A 92 8.34 -1.73 0.67
C TYR A 92 8.03 -1.64 2.16
N THR A 93 7.20 -2.55 2.71
CA THR A 93 6.64 -2.41 4.07
C THR A 93 7.56 -2.89 5.17
N ARG A 94 8.31 -3.98 4.93
CA ARG A 94 9.16 -4.66 5.90
C ARG A 94 10.63 -4.40 5.66
N GLY A 95 11.07 -4.63 4.43
CA GLY A 95 12.47 -4.51 4.03
C GLY A 95 12.97 -3.07 3.97
N ARG A 96 12.07 -2.12 3.72
CA ARG A 96 12.40 -0.69 3.51
C ARG A 96 13.55 -0.51 2.53
N ASN A 97 13.63 -1.42 1.55
CA ASN A 97 14.74 -1.52 0.63
C ASN A 97 14.37 -0.90 -0.73
N ARG A 98 14.71 0.38 -0.89
CA ARG A 98 14.41 1.11 -2.13
C ARG A 98 15.03 0.45 -3.37
N LYS A 99 16.26 -0.09 -3.27
CA LYS A 99 16.90 -0.77 -4.39
C LYS A 99 16.09 -1.98 -4.85
N ILE A 100 15.62 -2.81 -3.89
CA ILE A 100 14.82 -4.00 -4.19
C ILE A 100 13.46 -3.60 -4.77
N TYR A 101 12.69 -2.72 -4.12
CA TYR A 101 11.36 -2.42 -4.65
C TYR A 101 11.40 -1.67 -5.97
N THR A 102 12.42 -0.83 -6.23
CA THR A 102 12.61 -0.23 -7.54
C THR A 102 12.95 -1.28 -8.60
N TYR A 103 13.89 -2.18 -8.31
CA TYR A 103 14.23 -3.27 -9.22
C TYR A 103 13.03 -4.18 -9.53
N LEU A 104 12.24 -4.54 -8.52
CA LEU A 104 11.03 -5.35 -8.70
C LEU A 104 10.03 -4.65 -9.64
N LEU A 105 9.77 -3.35 -9.44
CA LEU A 105 8.90 -2.56 -10.30
C LEU A 105 9.41 -2.49 -11.74
N GLU A 106 10.71 -2.28 -11.93
CA GLU A 106 11.37 -2.25 -13.26
C GLU A 106 11.28 -3.58 -13.99
N ASN A 107 11.12 -4.70 -13.27
CA ASN A 107 11.03 -6.05 -13.81
C ASN A 107 9.62 -6.65 -13.78
N GLY A 108 8.57 -5.82 -13.69
CA GLY A 108 7.18 -6.24 -13.87
C GLY A 108 6.49 -6.79 -12.62
N ALA A 109 6.98 -6.44 -11.42
CA ALA A 109 6.22 -6.73 -10.21
C ALA A 109 4.91 -5.91 -10.19
N ASN A 110 3.80 -6.58 -9.85
CA ASN A 110 2.49 -5.93 -9.72
C ASN A 110 2.45 -5.02 -8.47
N PRO A 111 2.22 -3.70 -8.63
CA PRO A 111 2.24 -2.73 -7.55
C PRO A 111 0.92 -2.60 -6.77
N ASP A 112 -0.19 -3.21 -7.21
CA ASP A 112 -1.54 -2.87 -6.75
C ASP A 112 -1.75 -3.00 -5.24
N ASN A 113 -1.20 -4.02 -4.60
CA ASN A 113 -1.36 -4.24 -3.16
C ASN A 113 -0.53 -3.30 -2.27
N CYS A 114 0.25 -2.38 -2.86
CA CYS A 114 1.16 -1.52 -2.11
C CYS A 114 0.57 -0.14 -1.80
N MET A 115 -0.39 0.36 -2.61
CA MET A 115 -0.88 1.74 -2.48
C MET A 115 -1.54 2.03 -1.13
N TYR A 116 -2.18 1.03 -0.53
CA TYR A 116 -2.76 1.17 0.80
C TYR A 116 -1.69 1.32 1.90
N ALA A 117 -0.61 0.54 1.81
CA ALA A 117 0.53 0.68 2.72
C ALA A 117 1.27 2.01 2.52
N ILE A 118 1.41 2.46 1.27
CA ILE A 118 1.98 3.76 0.92
C ILE A 118 1.14 4.90 1.52
N ALA A 119 -0.19 4.79 1.47
CA ALA A 119 -1.11 5.71 2.12
C ALA A 119 -0.92 5.75 3.65
N TRP A 120 -0.68 4.61 4.28
CA TRP A 120 -0.41 4.53 5.73
C TRP A 120 0.86 5.27 6.13
N TYR A 121 1.92 5.15 5.33
CA TYR A 121 3.22 5.80 5.62
C TYR A 121 3.30 7.27 5.22
N ASP A 122 2.26 7.84 4.55
CA ASP A 122 2.24 9.21 4.02
C ASP A 122 3.36 9.47 2.99
N ASP A 123 3.73 8.43 2.21
CA ASP A 123 4.92 8.43 1.33
C ASP A 123 4.55 8.81 -0.11
N VAL A 124 4.55 10.11 -0.38
CA VAL A 124 4.24 10.67 -1.71
C VAL A 124 5.28 10.30 -2.77
N GLU A 125 6.54 10.12 -2.38
CA GLU A 125 7.60 9.75 -3.31
C GLU A 125 7.40 8.30 -3.80
N ALA A 126 7.14 7.36 -2.88
CA ALA A 126 6.82 6.00 -3.25
C ALA A 126 5.51 5.93 -4.06
N ALA A 127 4.47 6.69 -3.70
CA ALA A 127 3.23 6.73 -4.46
C ALA A 127 3.47 7.13 -5.92
N SER A 128 4.30 8.14 -6.15
CA SER A 128 4.65 8.61 -7.49
C SER A 128 5.43 7.55 -8.28
N LEU A 129 6.36 6.85 -7.62
CA LEU A 129 7.11 5.77 -8.23
C LEU A 129 6.20 4.59 -8.61
N PHE A 130 5.37 4.12 -7.67
CA PHE A 130 4.48 2.98 -7.90
C PHE A 130 3.44 3.29 -8.99
N LYS A 131 2.88 4.52 -9.00
CA LYS A 131 2.00 4.96 -10.09
C LYS A 131 2.68 4.92 -11.45
N LYS A 132 3.94 5.34 -11.55
CA LYS A 132 4.73 5.27 -12.80
C LYS A 132 4.80 3.85 -13.36
N TYR A 133 4.79 2.84 -12.49
CA TYR A 133 4.80 1.43 -12.85
C TYR A 133 3.41 0.76 -12.83
N GLY A 134 2.35 1.55 -12.94
CA GLY A 134 1.01 1.06 -13.21
C GLY A 134 0.12 0.80 -11.99
N ALA A 135 0.53 1.24 -10.78
CA ALA A 135 -0.34 1.09 -9.60
C ALA A 135 -1.67 1.83 -9.79
N GLU A 136 -2.77 1.13 -9.54
CA GLU A 136 -4.11 1.68 -9.57
C GLU A 136 -4.36 2.61 -8.36
N ILE A 137 -4.91 3.81 -8.64
CA ILE A 137 -5.12 4.85 -7.63
C ILE A 137 -6.25 4.51 -6.66
N ASP A 138 -7.33 3.92 -7.17
CA ASP A 138 -8.55 3.61 -6.42
C ASP A 138 -8.72 2.11 -6.16
N ASN A 139 -7.63 1.34 -6.13
CA ASN A 139 -7.69 -0.10 -5.83
C ASN A 139 -8.25 -0.34 -4.42
N ASP A 140 -9.48 -0.88 -4.35
CA ASP A 140 -10.15 -1.22 -3.09
C ASP A 140 -9.78 -2.64 -2.64
N THR A 141 -8.68 -2.77 -1.93
CA THR A 141 -8.21 -4.07 -1.38
C THR A 141 -8.56 -4.29 0.08
N ALA A 142 -9.10 -3.27 0.78
CA ALA A 142 -9.26 -3.32 2.24
C ALA A 142 -10.58 -2.69 2.73
N GLY A 143 -11.62 -2.66 1.88
CA GLY A 143 -12.92 -2.06 2.21
C GLY A 143 -12.91 -0.53 2.17
N GLY A 144 -12.22 0.01 1.18
CA GLY A 144 -12.13 1.43 0.86
C GLY A 144 -10.88 1.76 0.07
N THR A 145 -10.87 2.89 -0.63
CA THR A 145 -9.73 3.29 -1.46
C THR A 145 -8.53 3.75 -0.62
N PRO A 146 -7.29 3.69 -1.15
CA PRO A 146 -6.11 4.25 -0.48
C PRO A 146 -6.27 5.74 -0.12
N PHE A 147 -6.94 6.53 -0.98
CA PHE A 147 -7.29 7.92 -0.69
C PHE A 147 -8.15 8.05 0.57
N LEU A 148 -9.27 7.32 0.64
CA LEU A 148 -10.20 7.38 1.77
C LEU A 148 -9.50 6.96 3.07
N ALA A 149 -8.70 5.92 3.02
CA ALA A 149 -7.91 5.44 4.14
C ALA A 149 -6.91 6.50 4.62
N ALA A 150 -6.10 7.06 3.70
CA ALA A 150 -5.13 8.13 4.01
C ALA A 150 -5.82 9.33 4.67
N PHE A 151 -6.95 9.79 4.11
CA PHE A 151 -7.71 10.90 4.66
C PHE A 151 -8.24 10.61 6.06
N ASN A 152 -8.75 9.42 6.28
CA ASN A 152 -9.28 8.96 7.57
C ASN A 152 -8.20 8.85 8.65
N TRP A 153 -6.97 8.48 8.27
CA TRP A 153 -5.79 8.44 9.15
C TRP A 153 -5.09 9.79 9.31
N ARG A 154 -5.64 10.86 8.73
CA ARG A 154 -5.08 12.23 8.73
C ARG A 154 -3.73 12.32 8.00
N ARG A 155 -3.48 11.46 7.05
CA ARG A 155 -2.34 11.51 6.13
C ARG A 155 -2.67 12.45 4.98
N PHE A 156 -2.74 13.76 5.28
CA PHE A 156 -3.32 14.74 4.36
C PHE A 156 -2.42 15.09 3.18
N GLU A 157 -1.13 14.83 3.28
CA GLU A 157 -0.20 15.07 2.18
C GLU A 157 -0.44 14.08 1.06
N ILE A 158 -0.38 12.78 1.38
CA ILE A 158 -0.64 11.74 0.39
C ILE A 158 -2.11 11.69 -0.03
N ALA A 159 -3.07 11.98 0.86
CA ALA A 159 -4.48 12.12 0.47
C ALA A 159 -4.65 13.18 -0.62
N GLY A 160 -3.94 14.31 -0.48
CA GLY A 160 -3.93 15.34 -1.52
C GLY A 160 -3.21 14.93 -2.79
N TRP A 161 -2.19 14.09 -2.69
CA TRP A 161 -1.54 13.52 -3.86
C TRP A 161 -2.50 12.59 -4.61
N PHE A 162 -3.23 11.71 -3.92
CA PHE A 162 -4.24 10.84 -4.53
C PHE A 162 -5.28 11.64 -5.31
N LEU A 163 -5.86 12.70 -4.72
CA LEU A 163 -6.84 13.55 -5.40
C LEU A 163 -6.27 14.20 -6.67
N LYS A 164 -5.04 14.74 -6.61
CA LYS A 164 -4.36 15.32 -7.76
C LYS A 164 -4.07 14.31 -8.87
N ASN A 165 -4.04 13.03 -8.53
CA ASN A 165 -3.77 11.93 -9.44
C ASN A 165 -5.02 11.16 -9.87
N GLY A 166 -6.22 11.73 -9.63
CA GLY A 166 -7.47 11.23 -10.15
C GLY A 166 -8.24 10.30 -9.22
N ALA A 167 -7.89 10.22 -7.94
CA ALA A 167 -8.66 9.45 -6.97
C ALA A 167 -10.11 9.96 -6.87
N ASN A 168 -11.05 9.05 -6.77
CA ASN A 168 -12.47 9.37 -6.56
C ASN A 168 -12.68 9.98 -5.16
N VAL A 169 -12.87 11.30 -5.10
CA VAL A 169 -13.11 12.02 -3.85
C VAL A 169 -14.37 11.56 -3.12
N ASN A 170 -15.33 10.99 -3.87
CA ASN A 170 -16.60 10.47 -3.38
C ASN A 170 -16.56 8.96 -3.06
N ALA A 171 -15.39 8.33 -3.13
CA ALA A 171 -15.24 6.96 -2.69
C ALA A 171 -15.70 6.81 -1.23
N ALA A 172 -16.42 5.71 -0.95
CA ALA A 172 -17.02 5.44 0.34
C ALA A 172 -16.51 4.11 0.92
N ASP A 173 -16.50 4.02 2.24
CA ASP A 173 -16.26 2.77 2.95
C ASP A 173 -17.50 1.82 2.88
N PRO A 174 -17.43 0.58 3.39
CA PRO A 174 -18.56 -0.35 3.39
C PRO A 174 -19.81 0.15 4.14
N LYS A 175 -19.67 1.22 4.94
CA LYS A 175 -20.80 1.89 5.60
C LYS A 175 -21.36 3.05 4.79
N GLY A 176 -20.83 3.31 3.60
CA GLY A 176 -21.21 4.43 2.77
C GLY A 176 -20.60 5.78 3.19
N ASN A 177 -19.65 5.81 4.11
CA ASN A 177 -19.07 7.07 4.57
C ASN A 177 -17.97 7.55 3.61
N THR A 178 -18.11 8.77 3.10
CA THR A 178 -17.11 9.45 2.28
C THR A 178 -16.05 10.20 3.11
N ALA A 179 -14.99 10.66 2.47
CA ALA A 179 -13.98 11.53 3.10
C ALA A 179 -14.60 12.81 3.67
N LEU A 180 -15.56 13.43 2.93
CA LEU A 180 -16.26 14.63 3.39
C LEU A 180 -17.12 14.35 4.62
N PHE A 181 -17.85 13.22 4.66
CA PHE A 181 -18.58 12.80 5.84
C PHE A 181 -17.67 12.65 7.06
N TYR A 182 -16.50 12.00 6.90
CA TYR A 182 -15.52 11.87 7.97
C TYR A 182 -14.94 13.21 8.43
N ALA A 183 -14.66 14.14 7.50
CA ALA A 183 -14.18 15.47 7.84
C ALA A 183 -15.14 16.22 8.77
N ILE A 184 -16.46 16.13 8.51
CA ILE A 184 -17.49 16.75 9.35
C ILE A 184 -17.63 16.01 10.69
N LYS A 185 -17.75 14.67 10.65
CA LYS A 185 -17.92 13.83 11.84
C LYS A 185 -16.77 13.96 12.83
N LYS A 186 -15.53 13.96 12.33
CA LYS A 186 -14.31 14.05 13.15
C LYS A 186 -13.84 15.48 13.41
N LYS A 187 -14.61 16.49 12.96
CA LYS A 187 -14.33 17.92 13.15
C LYS A 187 -12.91 18.29 12.65
N TYR A 188 -12.57 17.86 11.43
CA TYR A 188 -11.30 18.24 10.81
C TYR A 188 -11.29 19.74 10.54
N LYS A 189 -10.08 20.31 10.34
CA LYS A 189 -9.91 21.72 10.02
C LYS A 189 -10.68 22.07 8.73
N ILE A 190 -11.22 23.27 8.67
CA ILE A 190 -12.03 23.75 7.55
C ILE A 190 -11.27 23.70 6.20
N GLU A 191 -9.94 23.83 6.24
CA GLU A 191 -9.07 23.72 5.07
C GLU A 191 -9.16 22.34 4.41
N GLN A 192 -9.32 21.27 5.21
CA GLN A 192 -9.49 19.91 4.66
C GLN A 192 -10.84 19.74 3.97
N VAL A 193 -11.89 20.34 4.52
CA VAL A 193 -13.23 20.37 3.90
C VAL A 193 -13.18 21.14 2.58
N LYS A 194 -12.58 22.35 2.58
CA LYS A 194 -12.40 23.14 1.36
C LYS A 194 -11.63 22.38 0.28
N ARG A 195 -10.58 21.67 0.68
CA ARG A 195 -9.78 20.86 -0.25
C ARG A 195 -10.61 19.77 -0.92
N LEU A 196 -11.43 19.03 -0.14
CA LEU A 196 -12.33 18.02 -0.72
C LEU A 196 -13.33 18.64 -1.68
N LEU A 197 -13.92 19.79 -1.32
CA LEU A 197 -14.84 20.51 -2.19
C LEU A 197 -14.18 20.98 -3.49
N GLN A 198 -12.90 21.37 -3.49
CA GLN A 198 -12.15 21.72 -4.71
C GLN A 198 -12.01 20.54 -5.69
N PHE A 199 -12.15 19.31 -5.24
CA PHE A 199 -12.17 18.09 -6.04
C PHE A 199 -13.57 17.52 -6.23
N ASP A 200 -14.61 18.36 -6.09
CA ASP A 200 -16.02 18.02 -6.34
C ASP A 200 -16.61 16.96 -5.38
N ALA A 201 -16.17 17.00 -4.11
CA ALA A 201 -16.80 16.18 -3.07
C ALA A 201 -18.30 16.55 -2.94
N ASP A 202 -19.16 15.54 -3.09
CA ASP A 202 -20.61 15.70 -2.94
C ASP A 202 -21.01 15.62 -1.47
N PHE A 203 -21.53 16.72 -0.95
CA PHE A 203 -21.99 16.83 0.44
C PHE A 203 -23.38 16.23 0.69
N ASN A 204 -24.09 15.81 -0.38
CA ASN A 204 -25.42 15.19 -0.29
C ASN A 204 -25.37 13.66 -0.24
N LEU A 205 -24.24 13.02 -0.58
CA LEU A 205 -24.13 11.57 -0.55
C LEU A 205 -24.45 11.03 0.84
N GLU A 206 -25.44 10.15 0.88
CA GLU A 206 -25.90 9.51 2.10
C GLU A 206 -25.16 8.19 2.34
N ASN A 207 -24.79 7.95 3.57
CA ASN A 207 -24.27 6.66 4.01
C ASN A 207 -25.42 5.65 4.21
N ASN A 208 -25.10 4.42 4.64
CA ASN A 208 -26.08 3.36 4.87
C ASN A 208 -27.09 3.68 6.00
N GLU A 209 -26.83 4.71 6.80
CA GLU A 209 -27.73 5.20 7.86
C GLU A 209 -28.61 6.39 7.35
N GLY A 210 -28.52 6.73 6.08
CA GLY A 210 -29.23 7.87 5.49
C GLY A 210 -28.68 9.25 5.92
N LEU A 211 -27.43 9.28 6.42
CA LEU A 211 -26.75 10.50 6.85
C LEU A 211 -25.78 10.99 5.77
N SER A 212 -25.85 12.28 5.44
CA SER A 212 -24.89 12.95 4.56
C SER A 212 -24.06 13.98 5.31
N ALA A 213 -22.99 14.48 4.66
CA ALA A 213 -22.13 15.51 5.22
C ALA A 213 -22.93 16.78 5.58
N ILE A 214 -23.86 17.20 4.70
CA ILE A 214 -24.71 18.39 4.97
C ILE A 214 -25.69 18.14 6.11
N LYS A 215 -26.35 16.97 6.16
CA LYS A 215 -27.26 16.61 7.26
C LYS A 215 -26.52 16.64 8.61
N LEU A 216 -25.31 16.09 8.65
CA LEU A 216 -24.47 16.05 9.86
C LEU A 216 -24.01 17.47 10.26
N ALA A 217 -23.59 18.30 9.30
CA ALA A 217 -23.20 19.68 9.58
C ALA A 217 -24.37 20.53 10.11
N THR A 218 -25.59 20.29 9.59
CA THR A 218 -26.83 20.95 10.03
C THR A 218 -27.17 20.55 11.46
N ALA A 219 -27.19 19.25 11.76
CA ALA A 219 -27.48 18.73 13.09
C ALA A 219 -26.47 19.28 14.13
N ASN A 220 -25.20 19.39 13.76
CA ASN A 220 -24.14 19.93 14.62
C ASN A 220 -24.07 21.47 14.63
N LYS A 221 -24.97 22.18 13.96
CA LYS A 221 -25.02 23.65 13.86
C LYS A 221 -23.69 24.29 13.38
N GLN A 222 -22.99 23.63 12.47
CA GLN A 222 -21.67 24.05 11.96
C GLN A 222 -21.81 25.13 10.87
N ARG A 223 -22.27 26.34 11.22
CA ARG A 223 -22.63 27.43 10.29
C ARG A 223 -21.52 27.73 9.26
N LYS A 224 -20.23 27.76 9.70
CA LYS A 224 -19.09 28.03 8.79
C LYS A 224 -18.91 26.96 7.74
N LEU A 225 -19.26 25.71 8.01
CA LEU A 225 -19.21 24.64 7.01
C LEU A 225 -20.41 24.68 6.08
N LEU A 226 -21.61 24.95 6.62
CA LEU A 226 -22.82 25.07 5.82
C LEU A 226 -22.70 26.17 4.78
N SER A 227 -22.05 27.32 5.08
CA SER A 227 -21.81 28.37 4.08
C SER A 227 -20.91 27.94 2.93
N LEU A 228 -20.09 26.90 3.08
CA LEU A 228 -19.29 26.35 1.98
C LEU A 228 -20.11 25.48 1.03
N PHE A 229 -21.24 24.92 1.48
CA PHE A 229 -22.10 24.06 0.70
C PHE A 229 -23.16 24.84 -0.13
N THR A 230 -23.39 26.13 0.19
CA THR A 230 -24.42 26.97 -0.44
C THR A 230 -23.93 27.77 -1.65
N HIS A 231 -22.64 27.81 -1.91
CA HIS A 231 -22.01 28.61 -2.97
C HIS A 231 -21.53 27.78 -4.18
N ARG A 232 -22.14 26.62 -4.40
CA ARG A 232 -21.93 25.78 -5.60
C ARG A 232 -23.20 25.53 -6.37
#